data_106a52c1c060141792e4812cdaeb378c
#
_entry.id   106a52c1c060141792e4812cdaeb378c
#
_cell.length_a   1.000
_cell.length_b   1.000
_cell.length_c   1.000
_cell.angle_alpha   90.00
_cell.angle_beta   90.00
_cell.angle_gamma   90.00
#
_symmetry.space_group_name_H-M   'P 1'
#
loop_
_entity.id
_entity.type
_entity.pdbx_description
1 polymer ?
#
loop_
_entity_poly.entity_id
_entity_poly.type
_entity_poly.pdbx_seq_one_letter_code
_entity_poly.pdbx_strand_id
1 'polypeptide(L)'
;KTETISHRINDLLYYQNSISRSLSRFLKDEEVETGIYEILKDILAFYRAGRAYIFETDEENHFYNCTYEVVAEGVKAEINKLQEIPVDFMAWWTSQILGKKPILFETLKPMPGMGQGEYEVLSRQGIKALMATPLVVNDHVYGFMGVDLVDGSASWSDEDYRWLSSLANVISICLELRRAKEKVIFEQAALARSERLFKNIFANIPAGVEIYDKEGNLVDLNERDMDILGISDKSEVIGLNFFENRMWMPRYLRVYARAVITDFRAVIRSNVPPHGVLIVH
;
A
#
# COMPACT_ATOMS: atom_id res chain seq x y z
N LYS A 1 -15.56 32.02 35.09
CA LYS A 1 -16.51 31.28 34.21
C LYS A 1 -16.39 31.75 32.73
N THR A 2 -16.28 33.06 32.48
CA THR A 2 -16.20 33.61 31.10
C THR A 2 -14.86 33.30 30.44
N GLU A 3 -13.74 33.37 31.17
CA GLU A 3 -12.41 32.97 30.65
C GLU A 3 -12.32 31.50 30.32
N THR A 4 -12.93 30.63 31.12
CA THR A 4 -12.94 29.17 30.89
C THR A 4 -13.74 28.82 29.60
N ILE A 5 -14.83 29.55 29.34
CA ILE A 5 -15.65 29.37 28.12
C ILE A 5 -14.89 29.88 26.87
N SER A 6 -14.19 31.01 26.99
CA SER A 6 -13.38 31.58 25.90
C SER A 6 -12.20 30.66 25.52
N HIS A 7 -11.51 30.08 26.48
CA HIS A 7 -10.49 29.07 26.19
C HIS A 7 -11.05 27.85 25.48
N ARG A 8 -12.16 27.29 25.95
CA ARG A 8 -12.82 26.14 25.30
C ARG A 8 -13.26 26.42 23.86
N ILE A 9 -13.78 27.64 23.59
CA ILE A 9 -14.18 28.02 22.22
C ILE A 9 -12.94 28.12 21.32
N ASN A 10 -11.85 28.70 21.81
CA ASN A 10 -10.60 28.79 21.06
C ASN A 10 -9.99 27.42 20.76
N ASP A 11 -10.03 26.51 21.71
CA ASP A 11 -9.55 25.14 21.52
C ASP A 11 -10.40 24.39 20.49
N LEU A 12 -11.72 24.49 20.55
CA LEU A 12 -12.65 23.91 19.55
C LEU A 12 -12.43 24.48 18.15
N LEU A 13 -12.23 25.79 18.03
CA LEU A 13 -11.92 26.44 16.76
C LEU A 13 -10.56 26.00 16.22
N TYR A 14 -9.58 25.85 17.08
CA TYR A 14 -8.26 25.33 16.72
C TYR A 14 -8.38 23.90 16.17
N TYR A 15 -9.09 23.01 16.84
CA TYR A 15 -9.34 21.63 16.42
C TYR A 15 -10.02 21.56 15.05
N GLN A 16 -11.10 22.31 14.87
CA GLN A 16 -11.87 22.34 13.64
C GLN A 16 -11.03 22.88 12.46
N ASN A 17 -10.26 23.93 12.69
CA ASN A 17 -9.37 24.53 11.69
C ASN A 17 -8.18 23.60 11.35
N SER A 18 -7.63 22.89 12.33
CA SER A 18 -6.53 21.94 12.11
C SER A 18 -6.97 20.77 11.24
N ILE A 19 -8.10 20.14 11.57
CA ILE A 19 -8.68 19.04 10.76
C ILE A 19 -9.01 19.51 9.33
N SER A 20 -9.66 20.67 9.20
CA SER A 20 -10.03 21.23 7.90
C SER A 20 -8.81 21.55 7.02
N ARG A 21 -7.76 22.14 7.61
CA ARG A 21 -6.49 22.39 6.91
C ARG A 21 -5.81 21.11 6.48
N SER A 22 -5.79 20.09 7.34
CA SER A 22 -5.20 18.80 7.05
C SER A 22 -5.91 18.13 5.87
N LEU A 23 -7.24 18.06 5.89
CA LEU A 23 -8.04 17.52 4.78
C LEU A 23 -7.80 18.29 3.47
N SER A 24 -7.72 19.63 3.52
CA SER A 24 -7.48 20.45 2.33
C SER A 24 -6.11 20.22 1.70
N ARG A 25 -5.10 19.88 2.50
CA ARG A 25 -3.74 19.56 2.03
C ARG A 25 -3.71 18.23 1.30
N PHE A 26 -4.37 17.21 1.86
CA PHE A 26 -4.42 15.88 1.25
C PHE A 26 -5.19 15.82 -0.07
N LEU A 27 -6.19 16.68 -0.24
CA LEU A 27 -6.99 16.77 -1.48
C LEU A 27 -6.23 17.43 -2.65
N LYS A 28 -5.10 18.10 -2.40
CA LYS A 28 -4.32 18.81 -3.42
C LYS A 28 -3.24 17.98 -4.12
N ASP A 29 -3.23 16.69 -3.97
CA ASP A 29 -2.43 15.70 -4.74
C ASP A 29 -0.88 15.81 -4.68
N GLU A 30 -0.33 16.77 -3.94
CA GLU A 30 1.10 17.08 -3.96
C GLU A 30 1.81 16.73 -2.68
N GLU A 31 1.88 15.64 -2.11
CA GLU A 31 2.73 15.26 -0.97
C GLU A 31 1.95 14.90 0.31
N VAL A 32 1.35 13.73 0.28
CA VAL A 32 0.82 13.10 1.50
C VAL A 32 1.83 13.17 2.65
N GLU A 33 3.13 12.95 2.38
CA GLU A 33 4.20 12.99 3.36
C GLU A 33 4.36 14.36 4.02
N THR A 34 4.41 15.43 3.22
CA THR A 34 4.49 16.80 3.75
C THR A 34 3.28 17.12 4.62
N GLY A 35 2.09 16.70 4.20
CA GLY A 35 0.86 16.87 4.99
C GLY A 35 0.92 16.15 6.34
N ILE A 36 1.45 14.95 6.40
CA ILE A 36 1.64 14.18 7.64
C ILE A 36 2.62 14.90 8.58
N TYR A 37 3.77 15.36 8.07
CA TYR A 37 4.73 16.10 8.89
C TYR A 37 4.16 17.40 9.44
N GLU A 38 3.35 18.12 8.68
CA GLU A 38 2.69 19.35 9.17
C GLU A 38 1.66 19.05 10.27
N ILE A 39 0.89 17.96 10.15
CA ILE A 39 0.00 17.51 11.23
C ILE A 39 0.78 17.16 12.46
N LEU A 40 1.88 16.42 12.35
CA LEU A 40 2.71 16.05 13.49
C LEU A 40 3.33 17.28 14.15
N LYS A 41 3.72 18.31 13.39
CA LYS A 41 4.18 19.60 13.96
C LYS A 41 3.07 20.32 14.70
N ASP A 42 1.85 20.35 14.17
CA ASP A 42 0.69 20.94 14.83
C ASP A 42 0.39 20.20 16.16
N ILE A 43 0.45 18.87 16.16
CA ILE A 43 0.29 18.01 17.33
C ILE A 43 1.38 18.29 18.37
N LEU A 44 2.65 18.29 17.93
CA LEU A 44 3.80 18.58 18.79
C LEU A 44 3.64 19.94 19.51
N ALA A 45 3.29 20.96 18.76
CA ALA A 45 3.12 22.32 19.29
C ALA A 45 1.93 22.42 20.25
N PHE A 46 0.80 21.80 19.91
CA PHE A 46 -0.41 21.85 20.71
C PHE A 46 -0.22 21.22 22.07
N TYR A 47 0.35 20.01 22.13
CA TYR A 47 0.61 19.31 23.39
C TYR A 47 1.88 19.78 24.09
N ARG A 48 2.67 20.66 23.47
CA ARG A 48 4.03 21.01 23.92
C ARG A 48 4.85 19.74 24.16
N ALA A 49 4.69 18.79 23.24
CA ALA A 49 5.28 17.46 23.35
C ALA A 49 6.77 17.48 23.00
N GLY A 50 7.50 16.48 23.49
CA GLY A 50 8.88 16.23 23.08
C GLY A 50 8.96 15.60 21.71
N ARG A 51 8.03 14.68 21.41
CA ARG A 51 7.93 13.98 20.11
C ARG A 51 6.47 13.79 19.72
N ALA A 52 6.23 13.82 18.40
CA ALA A 52 5.00 13.34 17.77
C ALA A 52 5.39 12.38 16.66
N TYR A 53 4.74 11.22 16.58
CA TYR A 53 5.22 10.12 15.75
C TYR A 53 4.09 9.26 15.19
N ILE A 54 4.42 8.53 14.12
CA ILE A 54 3.59 7.48 13.54
C ILE A 54 4.43 6.21 13.43
N PHE A 55 3.84 5.11 13.87
CA PHE A 55 4.33 3.77 13.65
C PHE A 55 3.37 3.05 12.72
N GLU A 56 3.90 2.45 11.67
CA GLU A 56 3.15 1.56 10.79
C GLU A 56 3.57 0.11 11.03
N THR A 57 2.61 -0.82 10.87
CA THR A 57 2.90 -2.25 10.81
C THR A 57 3.20 -2.67 9.39
N ASP A 58 3.95 -3.76 9.22
CA ASP A 58 4.01 -4.52 7.98
C ASP A 58 2.65 -5.17 7.66
N GLU A 59 2.47 -5.70 6.44
CA GLU A 59 1.19 -6.27 5.98
C GLU A 59 0.71 -7.45 6.85
N GLU A 60 1.66 -8.18 7.46
CA GLU A 60 1.38 -9.35 8.29
C GLU A 60 1.34 -9.01 9.79
N ASN A 61 1.54 -7.75 10.16
CA ASN A 61 1.62 -7.24 11.54
C ASN A 61 2.70 -7.93 12.40
N HIS A 62 3.86 -8.22 11.82
CA HIS A 62 4.98 -8.81 12.54
C HIS A 62 5.88 -7.76 13.20
N PHE A 63 5.99 -6.57 12.60
CA PHE A 63 6.89 -5.52 13.02
C PHE A 63 6.22 -4.16 13.05
N TYR A 64 6.64 -3.31 14.00
CA TYR A 64 6.39 -1.87 13.98
C TYR A 64 7.60 -1.14 13.44
N ASN A 65 7.35 -0.16 12.56
CA ASN A 65 8.34 0.77 12.05
C ASN A 65 7.90 2.20 12.34
N CYS A 66 8.75 2.99 12.97
CA CYS A 66 8.52 4.42 13.09
C CYS A 66 8.73 5.07 11.71
N THR A 67 7.64 5.42 11.04
CA THR A 67 7.71 5.96 9.66
C THR A 67 7.77 7.48 9.64
N TYR A 68 7.23 8.14 10.65
CA TYR A 68 7.28 9.59 10.79
C TYR A 68 7.55 9.98 12.22
N GLU A 69 8.42 10.97 12.42
CA GLU A 69 8.70 11.55 13.72
C GLU A 69 8.99 13.05 13.56
N VAL A 70 8.43 13.85 14.45
CA VAL A 70 8.76 15.26 14.64
C VAL A 70 9.16 15.45 16.10
N VAL A 71 10.26 16.15 16.34
CA VAL A 71 10.82 16.37 17.68
C VAL A 71 10.90 17.84 18.01
N ALA A 72 10.74 18.17 19.30
CA ALA A 72 10.95 19.52 19.80
C ALA A 72 12.45 19.89 19.81
N GLU A 73 12.73 21.18 19.87
CA GLU A 73 14.11 21.67 19.99
C GLU A 73 14.81 21.06 21.21
N GLY A 74 16.01 20.54 21.03
CA GLY A 74 16.79 19.89 22.08
C GLY A 74 16.39 18.45 22.40
N VAL A 75 15.30 17.93 21.83
CA VAL A 75 14.89 16.53 22.00
C VAL A 75 15.52 15.68 20.91
N LYS A 76 16.04 14.51 21.29
CA LYS A 76 16.67 13.59 20.36
C LYS A 76 15.63 12.78 19.57
N ALA A 77 15.78 12.73 18.26
CA ALA A 77 15.00 11.84 17.41
C ALA A 77 15.39 10.38 17.62
N GLU A 78 14.40 9.50 17.61
CA GLU A 78 14.59 8.06 17.82
C GLU A 78 14.16 7.23 16.58
N ILE A 79 13.61 7.85 15.54
CA ILE A 79 13.08 7.20 14.33
C ILE A 79 14.03 6.14 13.74
N ASN A 80 15.34 6.43 13.66
CA ASN A 80 16.31 5.51 13.08
C ASN A 80 16.59 4.26 13.92
N LYS A 81 16.18 4.27 15.21
CA LYS A 81 16.37 3.15 16.13
C LYS A 81 15.09 2.34 16.33
N LEU A 82 13.97 2.92 15.93
CA LEU A 82 12.64 2.37 16.16
C LEU A 82 12.14 1.76 14.83
N GLN A 83 12.95 0.86 14.25
CA GLN A 83 12.67 0.13 13.03
C GLN A 83 12.64 -1.36 13.33
N GLU A 84 11.79 -2.11 12.63
CA GLU A 84 11.65 -3.57 12.73
C GLU A 84 11.46 -4.07 14.17
N ILE A 85 10.66 -3.37 14.96
CA ILE A 85 10.36 -3.76 16.34
C ILE A 85 9.36 -4.90 16.31
N PRO A 86 9.72 -6.13 16.76
CA PRO A 86 8.79 -7.24 16.76
C PRO A 86 7.56 -6.93 17.63
N VAL A 87 6.37 -7.18 17.10
CA VAL A 87 5.11 -6.93 17.84
C VAL A 87 5.02 -7.73 19.13
N ASP A 88 5.61 -8.93 19.17
CA ASP A 88 5.68 -9.78 20.35
C ASP A 88 6.56 -9.20 21.46
N PHE A 89 7.56 -8.38 21.09
CA PHE A 89 8.39 -7.68 22.08
C PHE A 89 7.60 -6.61 22.82
N MET A 90 6.55 -6.08 22.19
CA MET A 90 5.63 -5.07 22.74
C MET A 90 4.21 -5.67 22.91
N ALA A 91 4.13 -6.85 23.52
CA ALA A 91 2.91 -7.67 23.54
C ALA A 91 1.70 -6.98 24.18
N TRP A 92 1.89 -6.31 25.33
CA TRP A 92 0.81 -5.55 25.98
C TRP A 92 0.38 -4.37 25.09
N TRP A 93 1.35 -3.59 24.61
CA TRP A 93 1.12 -2.46 23.72
C TRP A 93 0.35 -2.90 22.47
N THR A 94 0.85 -3.94 21.82
CA THR A 94 0.23 -4.53 20.63
C THR A 94 -1.20 -4.96 20.90
N SER A 95 -1.48 -5.59 22.07
CA SER A 95 -2.84 -5.99 22.43
C SER A 95 -3.80 -4.81 22.57
N GLN A 96 -3.31 -3.64 23.08
CA GLN A 96 -4.13 -2.43 23.12
C GLN A 96 -4.37 -1.87 21.71
N ILE A 97 -3.34 -1.72 20.91
CA ILE A 97 -3.42 -1.15 19.56
C ILE A 97 -4.31 -2.02 18.64
N LEU A 98 -4.10 -3.33 18.59
CA LEU A 98 -4.94 -4.25 17.82
C LEU A 98 -6.37 -4.34 18.38
N GLY A 99 -6.53 -4.18 19.69
CA GLY A 99 -7.83 -4.02 20.35
C GLY A 99 -8.51 -2.66 20.13
N LYS A 100 -7.90 -1.79 19.31
CA LYS A 100 -8.36 -0.42 19.01
C LYS A 100 -8.56 0.44 20.22
N LYS A 101 -7.72 0.24 21.23
CA LYS A 101 -7.77 0.97 22.50
C LYS A 101 -6.66 2.01 22.56
N PRO A 102 -6.93 3.20 23.13
CA PRO A 102 -5.89 4.19 23.38
C PRO A 102 -4.94 3.71 24.47
N ILE A 103 -3.72 4.25 24.41
CA ILE A 103 -2.72 4.10 25.45
C ILE A 103 -2.44 5.49 26.03
N LEU A 104 -2.67 5.66 27.33
CA LEU A 104 -2.59 6.93 28.02
C LEU A 104 -1.76 6.75 29.29
N PHE A 105 -0.64 7.45 29.38
CA PHE A 105 0.18 7.56 30.58
C PHE A 105 0.32 9.03 30.96
N GLU A 106 -0.31 9.45 32.03
CA GLU A 106 -0.08 10.77 32.66
C GLU A 106 1.31 10.86 33.29
N THR A 107 1.77 9.74 33.77
CA THR A 107 3.15 9.52 34.24
C THR A 107 3.53 8.11 33.86
N LEU A 108 4.67 7.94 33.19
CA LEU A 108 5.14 6.63 32.77
C LEU A 108 5.45 5.77 34.02
N LYS A 109 4.73 4.67 34.13
CA LYS A 109 4.89 3.65 35.18
C LYS A 109 4.51 2.28 34.61
N PRO A 110 5.04 1.19 35.20
CA PRO A 110 4.62 -0.14 34.80
C PRO A 110 3.11 -0.32 34.97
N MET A 111 2.45 -0.88 33.94
CA MET A 111 1.02 -1.19 33.97
C MET A 111 0.81 -2.70 34.13
N PRO A 112 -0.32 -3.13 34.73
CA PRO A 112 -0.67 -4.54 34.79
C PRO A 112 -0.69 -5.16 33.41
N GLY A 113 0.05 -6.25 33.21
CA GLY A 113 0.19 -6.95 31.94
C GLY A 113 1.26 -6.40 31.00
N MET A 114 1.83 -5.21 31.28
CA MET A 114 2.96 -4.67 30.52
C MET A 114 4.23 -5.45 30.86
N GLY A 115 4.95 -5.88 29.82
CA GLY A 115 6.26 -6.52 29.97
C GLY A 115 7.32 -5.55 30.49
N GLN A 116 8.28 -6.06 31.26
CA GLN A 116 9.38 -5.23 31.76
C GLN A 116 10.18 -4.62 30.59
N GLY A 117 10.37 -5.37 29.48
CA GLY A 117 11.05 -4.88 28.28
C GLY A 117 10.34 -3.71 27.61
N GLU A 118 9.01 -3.72 27.57
CA GLU A 118 8.21 -2.60 27.04
C GLU A 118 8.42 -1.33 27.85
N TYR A 119 8.32 -1.44 29.18
CA TYR A 119 8.55 -0.32 30.08
C TYR A 119 9.99 0.23 29.94
N GLU A 120 10.99 -0.65 29.85
CA GLU A 120 12.39 -0.25 29.68
C GLU A 120 12.62 0.49 28.37
N VAL A 121 12.00 0.08 27.26
CA VAL A 121 12.09 0.78 25.96
C VAL A 121 11.59 2.21 26.09
N LEU A 122 10.40 2.40 26.67
CA LEU A 122 9.82 3.73 26.87
C LEU A 122 10.66 4.58 27.86
N SER A 123 11.12 3.99 28.93
CA SER A 123 11.97 4.66 29.93
C SER A 123 13.30 5.14 29.36
N ARG A 124 13.96 4.30 28.53
CA ARG A 124 15.27 4.64 27.91
C ARG A 124 15.17 5.80 26.93
N GLN A 125 14.00 6.02 26.32
CA GLN A 125 13.73 7.18 25.47
C GLN A 125 13.46 8.47 26.26
N GLY A 126 13.50 8.40 27.61
CA GLY A 126 13.26 9.53 28.48
C GLY A 126 11.79 9.94 28.59
N ILE A 127 10.87 9.10 28.14
CA ILE A 127 9.43 9.38 28.16
C ILE A 127 8.94 9.50 29.59
N LYS A 128 8.22 10.57 29.88
CA LYS A 128 7.59 10.84 31.22
C LYS A 128 6.08 10.64 31.16
N ALA A 129 5.46 11.06 30.08
CA ALA A 129 4.04 10.90 29.83
C ALA A 129 3.85 10.64 28.31
N LEU A 130 2.82 9.92 27.93
CA LEU A 130 2.50 9.70 26.52
C LEU A 130 1.01 9.48 26.31
N MET A 131 0.60 9.74 25.07
CA MET A 131 -0.71 9.36 24.56
C MET A 131 -0.53 8.76 23.17
N ALA A 132 -1.11 7.58 22.95
CA ALA A 132 -1.11 6.94 21.63
C ALA A 132 -2.50 6.44 21.27
N THR A 133 -2.81 6.49 19.97
CA THR A 133 -4.08 6.07 19.40
C THR A 133 -3.84 5.19 18.19
N PRO A 134 -4.60 4.10 17.97
CA PRO A 134 -4.45 3.26 16.80
C PRO A 134 -4.85 3.99 15.53
N LEU A 135 -4.20 3.64 14.42
CA LEU A 135 -4.53 4.06 13.06
C LEU A 135 -5.40 2.98 12.42
N VAL A 136 -6.66 3.28 12.15
CA VAL A 136 -7.65 2.28 11.73
C VAL A 136 -8.43 2.75 10.52
N VAL A 137 -8.54 1.90 9.50
CA VAL A 137 -9.44 2.08 8.34
C VAL A 137 -10.13 0.75 8.05
N ASN A 138 -11.44 0.77 7.80
CA ASN A 138 -12.21 -0.41 7.44
C ASN A 138 -11.96 -1.62 8.37
N ASP A 139 -11.90 -1.35 9.67
CA ASP A 139 -11.63 -2.33 10.72
C ASP A 139 -10.19 -2.88 10.78
N HIS A 140 -9.34 -2.53 9.83
CA HIS A 140 -7.93 -2.90 9.79
C HIS A 140 -7.08 -1.88 10.56
N VAL A 141 -6.14 -2.39 11.38
CA VAL A 141 -5.18 -1.57 12.13
C VAL A 141 -3.89 -1.46 11.33
N TYR A 142 -3.52 -0.24 10.95
CA TYR A 142 -2.29 0.06 10.20
C TYR A 142 -1.09 0.39 11.09
N GLY A 143 -1.30 0.55 12.39
CA GLY A 143 -0.30 0.96 13.34
C GLY A 143 -0.87 1.88 14.41
N PHE A 144 -0.09 2.86 14.82
CA PHE A 144 -0.52 3.85 15.80
C PHE A 144 0.17 5.19 15.61
N MET A 145 -0.45 6.24 16.12
CA MET A 145 0.09 7.59 16.22
C MET A 145 0.13 8.01 17.67
N GLY A 146 1.13 8.77 18.05
CA GLY A 146 1.23 9.23 19.42
C GLY A 146 2.06 10.48 19.63
N VAL A 147 2.02 10.94 20.86
CA VAL A 147 2.86 12.02 21.41
C VAL A 147 3.49 11.58 22.70
N ASP A 148 4.70 11.99 22.95
CA ASP A 148 5.34 11.83 24.24
C ASP A 148 5.89 13.15 24.80
N LEU A 149 5.88 13.25 26.13
CA LEU A 149 6.56 14.28 26.86
C LEU A 149 7.82 13.69 27.51
N VAL A 150 8.93 14.37 27.30
CA VAL A 150 10.23 14.00 27.89
C VAL A 150 10.47 14.75 29.19
N ASP A 151 9.68 15.79 29.47
CA ASP A 151 9.70 16.58 30.68
C ASP A 151 8.32 16.63 31.34
N GLY A 152 8.28 16.54 32.68
CA GLY A 152 7.06 16.70 33.46
C GLY A 152 6.10 15.51 33.40
N SER A 153 4.84 15.79 33.70
CA SER A 153 3.69 14.88 33.65
C SER A 153 2.58 15.56 32.85
N ALA A 154 1.65 14.78 32.35
CA ALA A 154 0.47 15.29 31.66
C ALA A 154 -0.79 14.95 32.42
N SER A 155 -1.83 15.73 32.25
CA SER A 155 -3.19 15.38 32.60
C SER A 155 -3.99 15.40 31.30
N TRP A 156 -4.16 14.20 30.70
CA TRP A 156 -4.88 14.04 29.47
C TRP A 156 -6.38 14.13 29.68
N SER A 157 -7.04 15.06 29.04
CA SER A 157 -8.50 15.15 29.03
C SER A 157 -9.12 14.25 27.93
N ASP A 158 -10.41 13.97 28.06
CA ASP A 158 -11.15 13.27 27.01
C ASP A 158 -11.16 14.07 25.68
N GLU A 159 -11.13 15.40 25.76
CA GLU A 159 -11.02 16.28 24.59
C GLU A 159 -9.67 16.14 23.89
N ASP A 160 -8.58 16.05 24.64
CA ASP A 160 -7.23 15.83 24.09
C ASP A 160 -7.18 14.53 23.30
N TYR A 161 -7.69 13.45 23.90
CA TYR A 161 -7.75 12.17 23.21
C TYR A 161 -8.62 12.21 21.95
N ARG A 162 -9.83 12.80 22.02
CA ARG A 162 -10.73 12.91 20.87
C ARG A 162 -10.09 13.67 19.72
N TRP A 163 -9.34 14.73 20.01
CA TRP A 163 -8.65 15.49 18.98
C TRP A 163 -7.54 14.66 18.34
N LEU A 164 -6.67 14.04 19.12
CA LEU A 164 -5.61 13.17 18.60
C LEU A 164 -6.21 12.04 17.75
N SER A 165 -7.26 11.41 18.24
CA SER A 165 -7.96 10.33 17.52
C SER A 165 -8.60 10.81 16.20
N SER A 166 -9.14 12.03 16.18
CA SER A 166 -9.69 12.61 14.94
C SER A 166 -8.61 12.85 13.89
N LEU A 167 -7.44 13.32 14.28
CA LEU A 167 -6.30 13.47 13.37
C LEU A 167 -5.74 12.11 12.94
N ALA A 168 -5.73 11.12 13.84
CA ALA A 168 -5.34 9.75 13.52
C ALA A 168 -6.24 9.14 12.44
N ASN A 169 -7.54 9.38 12.50
CA ASN A 169 -8.48 8.92 11.46
C ASN A 169 -8.16 9.55 10.10
N VAL A 170 -7.86 10.85 10.06
CA VAL A 170 -7.46 11.53 8.82
C VAL A 170 -6.15 10.93 8.27
N ILE A 171 -5.14 10.78 9.12
CA ILE A 171 -3.85 10.19 8.74
C ILE A 171 -4.04 8.75 8.27
N SER A 172 -4.88 7.95 8.94
CA SER A 172 -5.16 6.56 8.55
C SER A 172 -5.68 6.47 7.12
N ILE A 173 -6.64 7.32 6.76
CA ILE A 173 -7.18 7.38 5.38
C ILE A 173 -6.08 7.77 4.39
N CYS A 174 -5.23 8.73 4.72
CA CYS A 174 -4.14 9.16 3.85
C CYS A 174 -3.08 8.08 3.64
N LEU A 175 -2.74 7.33 4.68
CA LEU A 175 -1.82 6.20 4.60
C LEU A 175 -2.40 5.07 3.74
N GLU A 176 -3.70 4.79 3.88
CA GLU A 176 -4.39 3.80 3.03
C GLU A 176 -4.38 4.23 1.56
N LEU A 177 -4.71 5.49 1.26
CA LEU A 177 -4.67 6.03 -0.10
C LEU A 177 -3.26 5.96 -0.69
N ARG A 178 -2.23 6.28 0.08
CA ARG A 178 -0.83 6.15 -0.35
C ARG A 178 -0.51 4.69 -0.72
N ARG A 179 -0.81 3.74 0.16
CA ARG A 179 -0.57 2.31 -0.09
C ARG A 179 -1.33 1.80 -1.31
N ALA A 180 -2.58 2.20 -1.48
CA ALA A 180 -3.38 1.85 -2.65
C ALA A 180 -2.77 2.39 -3.94
N LYS A 181 -2.30 3.65 -3.95
CA LYS A 181 -1.62 4.27 -5.09
C LYS A 181 -0.30 3.57 -5.43
N GLU A 182 0.52 3.29 -4.43
CA GLU A 182 1.79 2.56 -4.60
C GLU A 182 1.56 1.17 -5.19
N LYS A 183 0.53 0.44 -4.72
CA LYS A 183 0.14 -0.86 -5.25
C LYS A 183 -0.25 -0.78 -6.72
N VAL A 184 -1.09 0.18 -7.10
CA VAL A 184 -1.50 0.39 -8.50
C VAL A 184 -0.28 0.69 -9.39
N ILE A 185 0.64 1.57 -8.94
CA ILE A 185 1.87 1.88 -9.68
C ILE A 185 2.73 0.63 -9.86
N PHE A 186 2.89 -0.18 -8.80
CA PHE A 186 3.65 -1.42 -8.86
C PHE A 186 3.03 -2.43 -9.83
N GLU A 187 1.72 -2.64 -9.78
CA GLU A 187 0.99 -3.54 -10.68
C GLU A 187 1.11 -3.08 -12.15
N GLN A 188 0.97 -1.78 -12.41
CA GLN A 188 1.16 -1.22 -13.76
C GLN A 188 2.58 -1.41 -14.28
N ALA A 189 3.59 -1.17 -13.42
CA ALA A 189 4.99 -1.39 -13.79
C ALA A 189 5.28 -2.88 -14.09
N ALA A 190 4.73 -3.79 -13.29
CA ALA A 190 4.86 -5.23 -13.50
C ALA A 190 4.19 -5.67 -14.81
N LEU A 191 2.99 -5.17 -15.10
CA LEU A 191 2.28 -5.42 -16.37
C LEU A 191 3.08 -4.91 -17.57
N ALA A 192 3.55 -3.66 -17.53
CA ALA A 192 4.35 -3.06 -18.61
C ALA A 192 5.66 -3.82 -18.85
N ARG A 193 6.29 -4.33 -17.76
CA ARG A 193 7.48 -5.19 -17.87
C ARG A 193 7.15 -6.52 -18.55
N SER A 194 6.04 -7.16 -18.15
CA SER A 194 5.58 -8.41 -18.75
C SER A 194 5.26 -8.25 -20.23
N GLU A 195 4.54 -7.20 -20.61
CA GLU A 195 4.23 -6.88 -22.01
C GLU A 195 5.50 -6.64 -22.85
N ARG A 196 6.47 -5.90 -22.28
CA ARG A 196 7.75 -5.65 -22.98
C ARG A 196 8.54 -6.94 -23.17
N LEU A 197 8.58 -7.79 -22.16
CA LEU A 197 9.23 -9.10 -22.24
C LEU A 197 8.56 -9.98 -23.29
N PHE A 198 7.23 -10.05 -23.27
CA PHE A 198 6.44 -10.78 -24.27
C PHE A 198 6.74 -10.28 -25.68
N LYS A 199 6.66 -8.96 -25.92
CA LYS A 199 6.96 -8.37 -27.24
C LYS A 199 8.38 -8.70 -27.71
N ASN A 200 9.36 -8.64 -26.83
CA ASN A 200 10.75 -8.97 -27.16
C ASN A 200 10.92 -10.45 -27.51
N ILE A 201 10.34 -11.36 -26.73
CA ILE A 201 10.37 -12.80 -27.02
C ILE A 201 9.66 -13.07 -28.35
N PHE A 202 8.45 -12.56 -28.50
CA PHE A 202 7.61 -12.76 -29.70
C PHE A 202 8.30 -12.29 -30.97
N ALA A 203 8.96 -11.13 -30.94
CA ALA A 203 9.66 -10.58 -32.10
C ALA A 203 10.99 -11.31 -32.42
N ASN A 204 11.72 -11.79 -31.41
CA ASN A 204 13.08 -12.29 -31.60
C ASN A 204 13.21 -13.82 -31.52
N ILE A 205 12.15 -14.54 -31.23
CA ILE A 205 12.19 -16.01 -31.25
C ILE A 205 12.49 -16.51 -32.69
N PRO A 206 13.44 -17.46 -32.88
CA PRO A 206 13.82 -17.97 -34.19
C PRO A 206 12.80 -18.98 -34.76
N ALA A 207 11.54 -18.78 -34.47
CA ALA A 207 10.41 -19.61 -34.88
C ALA A 207 9.23 -18.73 -35.32
N GLY A 208 8.44 -19.17 -36.26
CA GLY A 208 7.16 -18.54 -36.58
C GLY A 208 6.19 -18.72 -35.40
N VAL A 209 5.53 -17.67 -35.01
CA VAL A 209 4.58 -17.67 -33.87
C VAL A 209 3.31 -16.95 -34.30
N GLU A 210 2.19 -17.63 -34.16
CA GLU A 210 0.85 -17.13 -34.44
C GLU A 210 0.02 -17.12 -33.16
N ILE A 211 -0.81 -16.10 -32.96
CA ILE A 211 -1.74 -15.96 -31.83
C ILE A 211 -3.17 -15.96 -32.38
N TYR A 212 -4.00 -16.82 -31.85
CA TYR A 212 -5.41 -16.95 -32.21
C TYR A 212 -6.32 -16.67 -31.05
N ASP A 213 -7.49 -16.09 -31.29
CA ASP A 213 -8.54 -15.99 -30.30
C ASP A 213 -9.24 -17.35 -30.06
N LYS A 214 -10.16 -17.37 -29.10
CA LYS A 214 -10.92 -18.60 -28.75
C LYS A 214 -11.85 -19.08 -29.84
N GLU A 215 -12.19 -18.23 -30.79
CA GLU A 215 -12.97 -18.55 -31.99
C GLU A 215 -12.09 -19.09 -33.13
N GLY A 216 -10.77 -19.01 -33.00
CA GLY A 216 -9.79 -19.46 -33.98
C GLY A 216 -9.45 -18.42 -35.05
N ASN A 217 -9.72 -17.13 -34.78
CA ASN A 217 -9.30 -16.05 -35.66
C ASN A 217 -7.88 -15.61 -35.34
N LEU A 218 -7.05 -15.39 -36.34
CA LEU A 218 -5.67 -14.92 -36.18
C LEU A 218 -5.68 -13.49 -35.62
N VAL A 219 -5.07 -13.31 -34.44
CA VAL A 219 -4.97 -12.03 -33.73
C VAL A 219 -3.63 -11.34 -33.99
N ASP A 220 -2.54 -12.12 -34.02
CA ASP A 220 -1.19 -11.58 -34.28
C ASP A 220 -0.27 -12.70 -34.78
N LEU A 221 0.83 -12.31 -35.47
CA LEU A 221 1.92 -13.19 -35.86
C LEU A 221 3.25 -12.42 -35.81
N ASN A 222 4.35 -13.11 -35.52
CA ASN A 222 5.66 -12.47 -35.46
C ASN A 222 6.29 -12.31 -36.88
N GLU A 223 7.36 -11.49 -36.95
CA GLU A 223 8.06 -11.23 -38.21
C GLU A 223 8.61 -12.51 -38.83
N ARG A 224 9.09 -13.46 -38.00
CA ARG A 224 9.62 -14.72 -38.47
C ARG A 224 8.54 -15.56 -39.17
N ASP A 225 7.31 -15.51 -38.68
CA ASP A 225 6.19 -16.21 -39.31
C ASP A 225 5.78 -15.54 -40.64
N MET A 226 5.79 -14.23 -40.66
CA MET A 226 5.57 -13.48 -41.92
C MET A 226 6.57 -13.89 -43.00
N ASP A 227 7.86 -14.03 -42.63
CA ASP A 227 8.91 -14.51 -43.55
C ASP A 227 8.63 -15.93 -44.05
N ILE A 228 8.23 -16.84 -43.13
CA ILE A 228 7.93 -18.25 -43.47
C ILE A 228 6.73 -18.33 -44.41
N LEU A 229 5.73 -17.49 -44.22
CA LEU A 229 4.50 -17.47 -45.00
C LEU A 229 4.64 -16.64 -46.28
N GLY A 230 5.68 -15.80 -46.41
CA GLY A 230 5.88 -14.87 -47.51
C GLY A 230 4.88 -13.72 -47.51
N ILE A 231 4.47 -13.25 -46.35
CA ILE A 231 3.51 -12.17 -46.15
C ILE A 231 4.26 -10.88 -45.87
N SER A 232 3.88 -9.82 -46.57
CA SER A 232 4.51 -8.49 -46.38
C SER A 232 3.76 -7.57 -45.43
N ASP A 233 2.46 -7.79 -45.24
CA ASP A 233 1.61 -7.00 -44.35
C ASP A 233 0.71 -7.93 -43.51
N LYS A 234 0.80 -7.79 -42.19
CA LYS A 234 -0.04 -8.54 -41.23
C LYS A 234 -1.55 -8.38 -41.51
N SER A 235 -1.96 -7.22 -42.00
CA SER A 235 -3.36 -6.93 -42.30
C SER A 235 -3.99 -7.88 -43.31
N GLU A 236 -3.19 -8.54 -44.15
CA GLU A 236 -3.65 -9.51 -45.12
C GLU A 236 -4.20 -10.79 -44.50
N VAL A 237 -3.76 -11.11 -43.28
CA VAL A 237 -4.04 -12.39 -42.63
C VAL A 237 -4.74 -12.25 -41.26
N ILE A 238 -4.61 -11.10 -40.59
CA ILE A 238 -5.31 -10.86 -39.34
C ILE A 238 -6.82 -11.01 -39.50
N GLY A 239 -7.45 -11.74 -38.59
CA GLY A 239 -8.87 -12.08 -38.62
C GLY A 239 -9.22 -13.31 -39.45
N LEU A 240 -8.28 -13.91 -40.17
CA LEU A 240 -8.52 -15.17 -40.83
C LEU A 240 -8.77 -16.30 -39.85
N ASN A 241 -9.84 -17.05 -40.05
CA ASN A 241 -10.18 -18.15 -39.17
C ASN A 241 -9.42 -19.43 -39.52
N PHE A 242 -8.69 -19.98 -38.55
CA PHE A 242 -7.89 -21.19 -38.71
C PHE A 242 -8.72 -22.40 -39.22
N PHE A 243 -9.97 -22.53 -38.74
CA PHE A 243 -10.83 -23.66 -39.11
C PHE A 243 -11.54 -23.52 -40.44
N GLU A 244 -11.71 -22.30 -40.94
CA GLU A 244 -12.45 -22.00 -42.14
C GLU A 244 -11.54 -21.79 -43.38
N ASN A 245 -10.26 -21.43 -43.12
CA ASN A 245 -9.32 -21.10 -44.17
C ASN A 245 -8.71 -22.35 -44.83
N ARG A 246 -9.30 -22.78 -45.93
CA ARG A 246 -8.81 -23.94 -46.70
C ARG A 246 -7.42 -23.75 -47.34
N MET A 247 -6.90 -22.53 -47.40
CA MET A 247 -5.60 -22.24 -48.00
C MET A 247 -4.45 -22.64 -47.07
N TRP A 248 -4.64 -22.59 -45.78
CA TRP A 248 -3.65 -23.01 -44.77
C TRP A 248 -3.67 -24.52 -44.53
N MET A 249 -4.82 -25.18 -44.66
CA MET A 249 -5.01 -26.60 -44.39
C MET A 249 -4.11 -27.56 -45.22
N PRO A 250 -3.84 -27.37 -46.52
CA PRO A 250 -3.05 -28.34 -47.29
C PRO A 250 -1.56 -28.35 -46.97
N ARG A 251 -0.99 -27.22 -46.50
CA ARG A 251 0.44 -27.09 -46.21
C ARG A 251 0.81 -27.72 -44.86
N TYR A 252 -0.05 -27.55 -43.88
CA TYR A 252 0.13 -28.04 -42.50
C TYR A 252 -0.36 -29.49 -42.34
N LEU A 253 -1.42 -29.90 -43.02
CA LEU A 253 -2.01 -31.24 -42.90
C LEU A 253 -1.16 -32.36 -43.46
N ARG A 254 -0.18 -32.11 -44.32
CA ARG A 254 0.71 -33.15 -44.85
C ARG A 254 1.68 -33.71 -43.81
N VAL A 255 1.98 -33.02 -42.76
CA VAL A 255 2.98 -33.44 -41.76
C VAL A 255 2.35 -33.92 -40.46
N TYR A 256 1.16 -33.43 -40.04
CA TYR A 256 0.57 -33.69 -38.74
C TYR A 256 -0.91 -34.09 -38.72
N ALA A 257 -1.47 -34.53 -39.80
CA ALA A 257 -2.89 -34.42 -40.12
C ALA A 257 -3.89 -35.33 -39.39
N ARG A 258 -3.53 -36.24 -38.51
CA ARG A 258 -4.55 -37.12 -37.91
C ARG A 258 -4.68 -37.08 -36.40
N ALA A 259 -3.64 -36.78 -35.68
CA ALA A 259 -3.65 -36.75 -34.20
C ALA A 259 -3.87 -35.35 -33.61
N VAL A 260 -3.34 -34.33 -34.31
CA VAL A 260 -3.27 -32.94 -33.74
C VAL A 260 -4.60 -32.19 -33.86
N ILE A 261 -5.41 -32.40 -34.90
CA ILE A 261 -6.64 -31.62 -35.13
C ILE A 261 -7.73 -31.90 -34.09
N THR A 262 -7.84 -33.14 -33.61
CA THR A 262 -8.86 -33.49 -32.62
C THR A 262 -8.44 -33.00 -31.23
N ASP A 263 -7.16 -33.12 -30.92
CA ASP A 263 -6.58 -32.62 -29.66
C ASP A 263 -6.50 -31.09 -29.66
N PHE A 264 -6.19 -30.47 -30.80
CA PHE A 264 -6.08 -29.01 -30.93
C PHE A 264 -7.43 -28.29 -30.74
N ARG A 265 -8.52 -28.84 -31.34
CA ARG A 265 -9.89 -28.34 -31.07
C ARG A 265 -10.30 -28.52 -29.61
N ALA A 266 -9.88 -29.58 -28.98
CA ALA A 266 -10.12 -29.82 -27.54
C ALA A 266 -9.28 -28.86 -26.69
N VAL A 267 -8.02 -28.60 -27.02
CA VAL A 267 -7.14 -27.66 -26.35
C VAL A 267 -7.67 -26.22 -26.46
N ILE A 268 -8.07 -25.78 -27.65
CA ILE A 268 -8.67 -24.45 -27.86
C ILE A 268 -9.98 -24.30 -27.05
N ARG A 269 -10.81 -25.36 -26.96
CA ARG A 269 -12.10 -25.29 -26.25
C ARG A 269 -12.03 -25.46 -24.74
N SER A 270 -11.01 -26.14 -24.21
CA SER A 270 -10.97 -26.55 -22.80
C SER A 270 -9.97 -25.78 -21.93
N ASN A 271 -8.91 -25.19 -22.49
CA ASN A 271 -7.79 -24.63 -21.73
C ASN A 271 -7.29 -23.26 -22.21
N VAL A 272 -8.03 -22.53 -23.04
CA VAL A 272 -7.59 -21.21 -23.49
C VAL A 272 -7.82 -20.19 -22.37
N PRO A 273 -6.75 -19.62 -21.83
CA PRO A 273 -6.89 -18.39 -21.03
C PRO A 273 -7.56 -17.30 -21.88
N PRO A 274 -8.17 -16.28 -21.29
CA PRO A 274 -8.94 -15.27 -22.01
C PRO A 274 -8.18 -14.51 -23.13
N HIS A 275 -6.93 -14.87 -23.37
CA HIS A 275 -5.99 -14.15 -24.26
C HIS A 275 -5.50 -14.91 -25.50
N GLY A 276 -6.02 -16.09 -25.79
CA GLY A 276 -5.75 -16.78 -27.07
C GLY A 276 -4.79 -17.97 -27.03
N VAL A 277 -4.65 -18.68 -28.18
CA VAL A 277 -3.78 -19.84 -28.38
C VAL A 277 -2.51 -19.43 -29.11
N LEU A 278 -1.36 -19.90 -28.62
CA LEU A 278 -0.06 -19.71 -29.24
C LEU A 278 0.29 -20.97 -30.08
N ILE A 279 0.56 -20.78 -31.37
CA ILE A 279 1.11 -21.82 -32.24
C ILE A 279 2.56 -21.44 -32.51
N VAL A 280 3.47 -22.40 -32.38
CA VAL A 280 4.89 -22.20 -32.68
C VAL A 280 5.29 -23.18 -33.80
N HIS A 281 5.92 -22.66 -34.85
CA HIS A 281 6.40 -23.41 -35.99
C HIS A 281 7.91 -23.54 -36.00
#